data_ffaaf071f44d9cfe206e10f62776700e
#
_entry.id   ffaaf071f44d9cfe206e10f62776700e
#
_cell.length_a   1.000
_cell.length_b   1.000
_cell.length_c   1.000
_cell.angle_alpha   90.00
_cell.angle_beta   90.00
_cell.angle_gamma   90.00
#
_symmetry.space_group_name_H-M   'P 1'
#
loop_
_entity.id
_entity.type
_entity.pdbx_description
1 polymer ?
#
loop_
_entity_poly.entity_id
_entity_poly.type
_entity_poly.pdbx_seq_one_letter_code
_entity_poly.pdbx_strand_id
1 'polypeptide(L)'
;MNITNLYRARFKKSAQKRKNEIWSVLCRNFFQKFIKKEMSCLEIACGYGEFINNISASKKYAIDLNQDSSKYLNKDIKFIQKNVLDLTLHDLDEKVDVVFISNFLEHLSNKKSLEKLLVIIKKILKDDGLLLIMGPNLKYLGGTYWDFYDHELGLTHLSLAEVLNNFDYEILLNINKFLPFTVESRLPTHPFLVYIYLKIPFVWKLLGKQFFIFSKNKK
;
A
#
# COMPACT_ATOMS: atom_id res chain seq x y z
N MET A 1 -21.20 2.96 -5.82
CA MET A 1 -21.04 3.00 -4.35
C MET A 1 -20.40 4.33 -3.95
N ASN A 2 -20.88 5.01 -2.88
CA ASN A 2 -20.27 6.29 -2.45
C ASN A 2 -19.05 5.98 -1.53
N ILE A 3 -17.86 6.08 -2.10
CA ILE A 3 -16.58 5.79 -1.45
C ILE A 3 -16.39 6.64 -0.17
N THR A 4 -16.76 7.92 -0.21
CA THR A 4 -16.64 8.83 0.93
C THR A 4 -17.47 8.36 2.13
N ASN A 5 -18.68 7.87 1.90
CA ASN A 5 -19.54 7.35 2.96
C ASN A 5 -19.01 6.04 3.55
N LEU A 6 -18.43 5.17 2.72
CA LEU A 6 -17.79 3.93 3.16
C LEU A 6 -16.59 4.22 4.08
N TYR A 7 -15.73 5.17 3.68
CA TYR A 7 -14.59 5.59 4.50
C TYR A 7 -15.02 6.18 5.85
N ARG A 8 -16.01 7.06 5.85
CA ARG A 8 -16.56 7.64 7.09
C ARG A 8 -17.17 6.62 8.03
N ALA A 9 -17.81 5.59 7.51
CA ALA A 9 -18.38 4.50 8.31
C ALA A 9 -17.29 3.61 8.95
N ARG A 10 -16.21 3.32 8.22
CA ARG A 10 -15.12 2.44 8.68
C ARG A 10 -14.14 3.11 9.63
N PHE A 11 -13.91 4.43 9.52
CA PHE A 11 -12.83 5.12 10.22
C PHE A 11 -13.35 6.25 11.12
N LYS A 12 -13.50 5.92 12.42
CA LYS A 12 -13.80 6.93 13.46
C LYS A 12 -12.58 7.83 13.70
N LYS A 13 -12.78 9.13 13.91
CA LYS A 13 -11.69 10.11 14.15
C LYS A 13 -10.71 9.71 15.27
N SER A 14 -11.20 9.09 16.34
CA SER A 14 -10.34 8.61 17.43
C SER A 14 -9.39 7.47 17.03
N ALA A 15 -9.81 6.64 16.08
CA ALA A 15 -8.98 5.57 15.54
C ALA A 15 -7.88 6.08 14.59
N GLN A 16 -8.11 7.24 13.95
CA GLN A 16 -7.20 7.82 12.96
C GLN A 16 -5.84 8.22 13.55
N LYS A 17 -5.85 8.93 14.72
CA LYS A 17 -4.60 9.31 15.40
C LYS A 17 -3.74 8.08 15.70
N ARG A 18 -4.37 7.05 16.27
CA ARG A 18 -3.68 5.80 16.60
C ARG A 18 -3.16 5.08 15.35
N LYS A 19 -3.93 5.07 14.28
CA LYS A 19 -3.51 4.49 12.99
C LYS A 19 -2.27 5.22 12.47
N ASN A 20 -2.25 6.55 12.49
CA ASN A 20 -1.10 7.35 12.09
C ASN A 20 0.14 7.07 12.95
N GLU A 21 0.00 6.93 14.28
CA GLU A 21 1.11 6.55 15.18
C GLU A 21 1.68 5.17 14.83
N ILE A 22 0.82 4.19 14.51
CA ILE A 22 1.24 2.85 14.06
C ILE A 22 2.00 2.94 12.74
N TRP A 23 1.47 3.69 11.77
CA TRP A 23 2.13 3.87 10.48
C TRP A 23 3.47 4.60 10.60
N SER A 24 3.59 5.54 11.53
CA SER A 24 4.88 6.17 11.85
C SER A 24 5.93 5.14 12.30
N VAL A 25 5.52 4.16 13.11
CA VAL A 25 6.42 3.06 13.52
C VAL A 25 6.76 2.15 12.34
N LEU A 26 5.77 1.79 11.51
CA LEU A 26 5.98 0.96 10.32
C LEU A 26 6.91 1.65 9.31
N CYS A 27 6.67 2.92 9.01
CA CYS A 27 7.51 3.69 8.09
C CYS A 27 8.95 3.76 8.59
N ARG A 28 9.15 4.21 9.83
CA ARG A 28 10.49 4.40 10.41
C ARG A 28 11.28 3.10 10.56
N ASN A 29 10.63 2.00 10.97
CA ASN A 29 11.33 0.76 11.35
C ASN A 29 11.34 -0.31 10.26
N PHE A 30 10.50 -0.17 9.23
CA PHE A 30 10.42 -1.16 8.16
C PHE A 30 10.54 -0.53 6.76
N PHE A 31 9.59 0.32 6.34
CA PHE A 31 9.54 0.80 4.96
C PHE A 31 10.70 1.73 4.58
N GLN A 32 11.20 2.54 5.52
CA GLN A 32 12.32 3.45 5.24
C GLN A 32 13.63 2.73 4.88
N LYS A 33 13.74 1.42 5.12
CA LYS A 33 14.89 0.61 4.71
C LYS A 33 14.97 0.45 3.18
N PHE A 34 13.84 0.55 2.50
CA PHE A 34 13.72 0.40 1.05
C PHE A 34 13.68 1.75 0.32
N ILE A 35 13.40 2.83 1.02
CA ILE A 35 13.16 4.16 0.44
C ILE A 35 14.20 5.13 1.00
N LYS A 36 15.12 5.56 0.15
CA LYS A 36 16.12 6.57 0.53
C LYS A 36 15.49 7.96 0.53
N LYS A 37 16.03 8.88 1.35
CA LYS A 37 15.49 10.25 1.50
C LYS A 37 15.55 11.07 0.22
N GLU A 38 16.48 10.76 -0.67
CA GLU A 38 16.69 11.42 -1.96
C GLU A 38 15.69 10.96 -3.03
N MET A 39 15.00 9.84 -2.80
CA MET A 39 14.04 9.26 -3.74
C MET A 39 12.72 10.03 -3.74
N SER A 40 12.06 10.07 -4.88
CA SER A 40 10.66 10.46 -5.03
C SER A 40 9.73 9.27 -4.80
N CYS A 41 8.60 9.49 -4.12
CA CYS A 41 7.68 8.43 -3.74
C CYS A 41 6.23 8.79 -4.09
N LEU A 42 5.51 7.85 -4.72
CA LEU A 42 4.07 7.93 -4.96
C LEU A 42 3.34 6.87 -4.14
N GLU A 43 2.36 7.27 -3.35
CA GLU A 43 1.38 6.36 -2.74
C GLU A 43 0.12 6.28 -3.60
N ILE A 44 -0.25 5.06 -4.03
CA ILE A 44 -1.49 4.78 -4.76
C ILE A 44 -2.59 4.41 -3.77
N ALA A 45 -3.79 5.00 -3.95
CA ALA A 45 -4.93 4.88 -3.05
C ALA A 45 -4.55 5.23 -1.60
N CYS A 46 -4.06 6.45 -1.44
CA CYS A 46 -3.43 6.90 -0.20
C CYS A 46 -4.38 6.99 1.01
N GLY A 47 -5.69 6.94 0.81
CA GLY A 47 -6.67 7.09 1.88
C GLY A 47 -6.44 8.38 2.66
N TYR A 48 -6.12 8.28 3.93
CA TYR A 48 -5.80 9.45 4.76
C TYR A 48 -4.28 9.74 4.85
N GLY A 49 -3.49 9.15 3.97
CA GLY A 49 -2.06 9.44 3.82
C GLY A 49 -1.18 8.91 4.96
N GLU A 50 -1.60 7.86 5.65
CA GLU A 50 -0.84 7.36 6.81
C GLU A 50 0.59 6.93 6.45
N PHE A 51 0.81 6.38 5.25
CA PHE A 51 2.15 6.04 4.79
C PHE A 51 2.89 7.28 4.30
N ILE A 52 2.33 8.04 3.34
CA ILE A 52 3.04 9.12 2.67
C ILE A 52 3.39 10.29 3.60
N ASN A 53 2.57 10.52 4.64
CA ASN A 53 2.86 11.52 5.68
C ASN A 53 4.06 11.13 6.54
N ASN A 54 4.32 9.83 6.73
CA ASN A 54 5.31 9.29 7.67
C ASN A 54 6.59 8.77 7.01
N ILE A 55 6.63 8.66 5.68
CA ILE A 55 7.85 8.28 4.96
C ILE A 55 8.71 9.52 4.64
N SER A 56 10.02 9.36 4.73
CA SER A 56 10.98 10.40 4.31
C SER A 56 11.36 10.17 2.85
N ALA A 57 11.04 11.13 1.99
CA ALA A 57 11.36 11.12 0.57
C ALA A 57 11.54 12.57 0.09
N SER A 58 12.29 12.79 -1.00
CA SER A 58 12.60 14.14 -1.52
C SER A 58 11.38 14.81 -2.15
N LYS A 59 10.58 14.04 -2.88
CA LYS A 59 9.29 14.45 -3.44
C LYS A 59 8.24 13.41 -3.11
N LYS A 60 7.05 13.88 -2.76
CA LYS A 60 5.95 12.99 -2.36
C LYS A 60 4.71 13.27 -3.16
N TYR A 61 4.13 12.21 -3.71
CA TYR A 61 2.88 12.23 -4.45
C TYR A 61 1.89 11.27 -3.80
N ALA A 62 0.62 11.64 -3.80
CA ALA A 62 -0.47 10.81 -3.30
C ALA A 62 -1.63 10.85 -4.29
N ILE A 63 -2.16 9.68 -4.67
CA ILE A 63 -3.33 9.59 -5.53
C ILE A 63 -4.47 8.87 -4.82
N ASP A 64 -5.67 9.43 -4.89
CA ASP A 64 -6.90 8.83 -4.39
C ASP A 64 -8.11 9.36 -5.15
N LEU A 65 -9.19 8.58 -5.20
CA LEU A 65 -10.50 9.03 -5.71
C LEU A 65 -11.22 9.93 -4.71
N ASN A 66 -10.96 9.74 -3.41
CA ASN A 66 -11.62 10.47 -2.35
C ASN A 66 -11.00 11.86 -2.17
N GLN A 67 -11.74 12.90 -2.52
CA GLN A 67 -11.31 14.30 -2.36
C GLN A 67 -10.96 14.64 -0.89
N ASP A 68 -11.62 14.01 0.08
CA ASP A 68 -11.36 14.28 1.50
C ASP A 68 -9.95 13.86 1.92
N SER A 69 -9.27 13.00 1.16
CA SER A 69 -7.89 12.58 1.42
C SER A 69 -6.94 13.77 1.53
N SER A 70 -7.10 14.79 0.66
CA SER A 70 -6.26 15.99 0.65
C SER A 70 -6.20 16.74 1.98
N LYS A 71 -7.26 16.65 2.80
CA LYS A 71 -7.34 17.31 4.11
C LYS A 71 -6.42 16.73 5.17
N TYR A 72 -5.92 15.53 4.94
CA TYR A 72 -5.09 14.78 5.87
C TYR A 72 -3.61 14.70 5.46
N LEU A 73 -3.30 15.17 4.26
CA LEU A 73 -1.94 15.17 3.74
C LEU A 73 -1.13 16.38 4.22
N ASN A 74 0.16 16.16 4.46
CA ASN A 74 1.10 17.24 4.74
C ASN A 74 1.24 18.14 3.52
N LYS A 75 1.58 19.42 3.74
CA LYS A 75 1.62 20.46 2.70
C LYS A 75 2.69 20.21 1.61
N ASP A 76 3.68 19.40 1.90
CA ASP A 76 4.76 19.00 0.98
C ASP A 76 4.38 17.84 0.04
N ILE A 77 3.16 17.32 0.15
CA ILE A 77 2.67 16.21 -0.67
C ILE A 77 1.78 16.74 -1.79
N LYS A 78 2.14 16.44 -3.03
CA LYS A 78 1.29 16.74 -4.20
C LYS A 78 0.17 15.71 -4.28
N PHE A 79 -1.06 16.16 -4.04
CA PHE A 79 -2.25 15.32 -4.14
C PHE A 79 -2.82 15.31 -5.57
N ILE A 80 -3.16 14.13 -6.06
CA ILE A 80 -3.77 13.89 -7.37
C ILE A 80 -5.11 13.21 -7.15
N GLN A 81 -6.21 13.96 -7.34
CA GLN A 81 -7.56 13.39 -7.26
C GLN A 81 -7.92 12.75 -8.60
N LYS A 82 -7.71 11.44 -8.73
CA LYS A 82 -7.93 10.72 -9.98
C LYS A 82 -8.12 9.21 -9.75
N ASN A 83 -8.81 8.55 -10.68
CA ASN A 83 -8.73 7.09 -10.73
C ASN A 83 -7.31 6.69 -11.14
N VAL A 84 -6.67 5.82 -10.39
CA VAL A 84 -5.31 5.37 -10.66
C VAL A 84 -5.18 4.70 -12.05
N LEU A 85 -6.26 4.07 -12.55
CA LEU A 85 -6.27 3.47 -13.88
C LEU A 85 -6.26 4.50 -15.03
N ASP A 86 -6.39 5.79 -14.71
CA ASP A 86 -6.28 6.91 -15.65
C ASP A 86 -5.04 7.78 -15.38
N LEU A 87 -4.17 7.36 -14.43
CA LEU A 87 -2.93 8.04 -14.10
C LEU A 87 -1.97 8.01 -15.30
N THR A 88 -1.35 9.15 -15.56
CA THR A 88 -0.36 9.32 -16.61
C THR A 88 0.88 10.03 -16.07
N LEU A 89 1.98 10.03 -16.82
CA LEU A 89 3.17 10.77 -16.44
C LEU A 89 2.93 12.30 -16.36
N HIS A 90 1.96 12.82 -17.11
CA HIS A 90 1.59 14.25 -17.06
C HIS A 90 0.99 14.70 -15.72
N ASP A 91 0.48 13.78 -14.93
CA ASP A 91 -0.06 14.06 -13.58
C ASP A 91 1.07 14.24 -12.56
N LEU A 92 2.26 13.72 -12.87
CA LEU A 92 3.49 13.82 -12.10
C LEU A 92 4.44 14.85 -12.72
N ASP A 93 5.35 15.40 -11.93
CA ASP A 93 6.37 16.34 -12.46
C ASP A 93 7.49 15.59 -13.20
N GLU A 94 7.71 14.32 -12.81
CA GLU A 94 8.74 13.42 -13.35
C GLU A 94 8.38 11.96 -13.03
N LYS A 95 9.10 11.01 -13.64
CA LYS A 95 9.06 9.61 -13.20
C LYS A 95 9.51 9.51 -11.73
N VAL A 96 8.88 8.62 -10.97
CA VAL A 96 9.16 8.43 -9.56
C VAL A 96 10.12 7.27 -9.32
N ASP A 97 10.87 7.35 -8.22
CA ASP A 97 11.78 6.27 -7.81
C ASP A 97 11.02 5.11 -7.15
N VAL A 98 9.92 5.43 -6.45
CA VAL A 98 9.18 4.45 -5.65
C VAL A 98 7.68 4.62 -5.84
N VAL A 99 6.98 3.49 -6.04
CA VAL A 99 5.52 3.40 -5.92
C VAL A 99 5.19 2.48 -4.75
N PHE A 100 4.31 2.95 -3.86
CA PHE A 100 3.79 2.18 -2.74
C PHE A 100 2.28 1.96 -2.89
N ILE A 101 1.83 0.74 -2.64
CA ILE A 101 0.42 0.34 -2.67
C ILE A 101 0.12 -0.46 -1.40
N SER A 102 -0.93 -0.09 -0.68
CA SER A 102 -1.34 -0.78 0.53
C SER A 102 -2.85 -0.97 0.59
N ASN A 103 -3.30 -2.21 0.74
CA ASN A 103 -4.73 -2.56 0.90
C ASN A 103 -5.63 -1.88 -0.14
N PHE A 104 -5.27 -2.04 -1.41
CA PHE A 104 -5.99 -1.45 -2.55
C PHE A 104 -6.26 -2.45 -3.67
N LEU A 105 -5.33 -3.37 -3.96
CA LEU A 105 -5.45 -4.26 -5.12
C LEU A 105 -6.67 -5.17 -5.03
N GLU A 106 -7.11 -5.52 -3.83
CA GLU A 106 -8.32 -6.29 -3.55
C GLU A 106 -9.61 -5.60 -4.02
N HIS A 107 -9.57 -4.26 -4.18
CA HIS A 107 -10.71 -3.45 -4.65
C HIS A 107 -10.74 -3.26 -6.16
N LEU A 108 -9.77 -3.78 -6.89
CA LEU A 108 -9.80 -3.76 -8.35
C LEU A 108 -10.86 -4.72 -8.86
N SER A 109 -11.65 -4.30 -9.85
CA SER A 109 -12.82 -5.05 -10.35
C SER A 109 -12.47 -6.41 -10.97
N ASN A 110 -11.24 -6.58 -11.48
CA ASN A 110 -10.81 -7.82 -12.13
C ASN A 110 -9.30 -7.83 -12.41
N LYS A 111 -8.81 -8.97 -12.92
CA LYS A 111 -7.39 -9.16 -13.27
C LYS A 111 -6.89 -8.19 -14.36
N LYS A 112 -7.74 -7.84 -15.35
CA LYS A 112 -7.38 -6.87 -16.40
C LYS A 112 -7.13 -5.48 -15.83
N SER A 113 -7.85 -5.08 -14.79
CA SER A 113 -7.62 -3.83 -14.07
C SER A 113 -6.26 -3.84 -13.36
N LEU A 114 -5.87 -4.98 -12.76
CA LEU A 114 -4.54 -5.14 -12.18
C LEU A 114 -3.45 -5.07 -13.23
N GLU A 115 -3.60 -5.77 -14.35
CA GLU A 115 -2.66 -5.74 -15.48
C GLU A 115 -2.49 -4.32 -16.02
N LYS A 116 -3.61 -3.60 -16.26
CA LYS A 116 -3.60 -2.18 -16.66
C LYS A 116 -2.83 -1.33 -15.67
N LEU A 117 -3.07 -1.51 -14.37
CA LEU A 117 -2.37 -0.79 -13.30
C LEU A 117 -0.86 -1.04 -13.35
N LEU A 118 -0.42 -2.30 -13.51
CA LEU A 118 1.00 -2.63 -13.60
C LEU A 118 1.68 -1.97 -14.80
N VAL A 119 1.00 -1.90 -15.96
CA VAL A 119 1.49 -1.16 -17.14
C VAL A 119 1.61 0.34 -16.84
N ILE A 120 0.65 0.93 -16.16
CA ILE A 120 0.69 2.35 -15.77
C ILE A 120 1.88 2.59 -14.83
N ILE A 121 2.03 1.76 -13.80
CA ILE A 121 3.12 1.88 -12.84
C ILE A 121 4.48 1.77 -13.54
N LYS A 122 4.61 0.85 -14.49
CA LYS A 122 5.85 0.69 -15.28
C LYS A 122 6.22 1.96 -16.04
N LYS A 123 5.23 2.69 -16.59
CA LYS A 123 5.44 3.94 -17.33
C LYS A 123 5.86 5.11 -16.45
N ILE A 124 5.39 5.17 -15.21
CA ILE A 124 5.65 6.26 -14.27
C ILE A 124 6.85 6.01 -13.35
N LEU A 125 7.28 4.75 -13.20
CA LEU A 125 8.52 4.43 -12.50
C LEU A 125 9.74 4.76 -13.36
N LYS A 126 10.81 5.21 -12.71
CA LYS A 126 12.14 5.26 -13.32
C LYS A 126 12.60 3.85 -13.71
N ASP A 127 13.58 3.77 -14.58
CA ASP A 127 14.35 2.55 -14.80
C ASP A 127 14.95 2.12 -13.46
N ASP A 128 14.85 0.83 -13.13
CA ASP A 128 15.23 0.31 -11.81
C ASP A 128 14.40 0.86 -10.62
N GLY A 129 13.30 1.57 -10.89
CA GLY A 129 12.38 2.07 -9.86
C GLY A 129 11.72 0.93 -9.06
N LEU A 130 11.31 1.24 -7.86
CA LEU A 130 10.87 0.27 -6.85
C LEU A 130 9.35 0.24 -6.73
N LEU A 131 8.78 -0.95 -6.67
CA LEU A 131 7.36 -1.17 -6.42
C LEU A 131 7.19 -1.97 -5.12
N LEU A 132 6.57 -1.35 -4.13
CA LEU A 132 6.26 -1.93 -2.83
C LEU A 132 4.76 -2.16 -2.72
N ILE A 133 4.35 -3.40 -2.48
CA ILE A 133 2.93 -3.76 -2.39
C ILE A 133 2.68 -4.50 -1.08
N MET A 134 1.67 -4.06 -0.33
CA MET A 134 1.16 -4.74 0.85
C MET A 134 -0.35 -4.90 0.74
N GLY A 135 -0.87 -6.04 1.17
CA GLY A 135 -2.32 -6.28 1.11
C GLY A 135 -2.74 -7.58 1.78
N PRO A 136 -4.06 -7.80 1.94
CA PRO A 136 -4.59 -9.01 2.52
C PRO A 136 -4.23 -10.23 1.67
N ASN A 137 -3.80 -11.31 2.33
CA ASN A 137 -3.42 -12.53 1.65
C ASN A 137 -4.56 -13.55 1.74
N LEU A 138 -5.27 -13.74 0.64
CA LEU A 138 -6.40 -14.68 0.57
C LEU A 138 -6.01 -16.08 1.07
N LYS A 139 -4.76 -16.50 0.83
CA LYS A 139 -4.27 -17.82 1.28
C LYS A 139 -4.34 -18.02 2.80
N TYR A 140 -4.23 -16.94 3.59
CA TYR A 140 -4.19 -17.00 5.06
C TYR A 140 -5.41 -16.36 5.73
N LEU A 141 -6.22 -15.64 4.97
CA LEU A 141 -7.49 -15.10 5.43
C LEU A 141 -8.66 -16.05 5.16
N GLY A 142 -8.58 -16.85 4.08
CA GLY A 142 -9.69 -17.73 3.71
C GLY A 142 -10.98 -16.96 3.45
N GLY A 143 -12.09 -17.45 3.96
CA GLY A 143 -13.41 -16.84 3.80
C GLY A 143 -13.49 -15.39 4.30
N THR A 144 -12.77 -15.06 5.39
CA THR A 144 -12.76 -13.70 5.96
C THR A 144 -12.24 -12.62 4.99
N TYR A 145 -11.54 -13.00 3.93
CA TYR A 145 -11.17 -12.09 2.86
C TYR A 145 -12.39 -11.47 2.17
N TRP A 146 -13.48 -12.22 2.07
CA TRP A 146 -14.71 -11.85 1.37
C TRP A 146 -15.78 -11.23 2.28
N ASP A 147 -15.49 -11.05 3.57
CA ASP A 147 -16.40 -10.38 4.50
C ASP A 147 -16.50 -8.85 4.23
N PHE A 148 -15.67 -8.34 3.32
CA PHE A 148 -15.72 -6.97 2.84
C PHE A 148 -16.37 -6.90 1.48
N TYR A 149 -17.53 -6.23 1.40
CA TYR A 149 -18.33 -6.11 0.18
C TYR A 149 -17.56 -5.53 -1.03
N ASP A 150 -16.56 -4.71 -0.79
CA ASP A 150 -15.74 -4.04 -1.80
C ASP A 150 -14.45 -4.81 -2.16
N HIS A 151 -14.28 -6.04 -1.66
CA HIS A 151 -13.23 -6.94 -2.12
C HIS A 151 -13.72 -7.69 -3.36
N GLU A 152 -13.23 -7.34 -4.52
CA GLU A 152 -13.62 -7.93 -5.80
C GLU A 152 -12.55 -8.84 -6.39
N LEU A 153 -11.25 -8.58 -6.11
CA LEU A 153 -10.12 -9.35 -6.62
C LEU A 153 -9.42 -10.14 -5.52
N GLY A 154 -9.54 -11.46 -5.56
CA GLY A 154 -8.83 -12.35 -4.64
C GLY A 154 -7.36 -12.52 -5.03
N LEU A 155 -6.44 -12.06 -4.17
CA LEU A 155 -5.00 -12.16 -4.38
C LEU A 155 -4.30 -12.93 -3.27
N THR A 156 -3.30 -13.71 -3.69
CA THR A 156 -2.31 -14.31 -2.80
C THR A 156 -0.94 -13.72 -3.13
N HIS A 157 0.01 -13.81 -2.21
CA HIS A 157 1.40 -13.44 -2.47
C HIS A 157 2.01 -14.23 -3.65
N LEU A 158 1.48 -15.43 -3.96
CA LEU A 158 1.94 -16.26 -5.08
C LEU A 158 1.39 -15.76 -6.40
N SER A 159 0.05 -15.56 -6.49
CA SER A 159 -0.56 -15.06 -7.73
C SER A 159 -0.11 -13.64 -8.08
N LEU A 160 0.13 -12.80 -7.05
CA LEU A 160 0.68 -11.47 -7.28
C LEU A 160 2.15 -11.54 -7.76
N ALA A 161 2.96 -12.42 -7.17
CA ALA A 161 4.34 -12.64 -7.61
C ALA A 161 4.40 -13.15 -9.06
N GLU A 162 3.51 -14.06 -9.43
CA GLU A 162 3.40 -14.59 -10.80
C GLU A 162 3.11 -13.47 -11.81
N VAL A 163 2.09 -12.64 -11.55
CA VAL A 163 1.76 -11.54 -12.47
C VAL A 163 2.85 -10.47 -12.51
N LEU A 164 3.49 -10.14 -11.41
CA LEU A 164 4.63 -9.20 -11.38
C LEU A 164 5.77 -9.68 -12.27
N ASN A 165 6.14 -10.97 -12.19
CA ASN A 165 7.16 -11.55 -13.06
C ASN A 165 6.76 -11.49 -14.55
N ASN A 166 5.47 -11.72 -14.87
CA ASN A 166 4.96 -11.64 -16.24
C ASN A 166 4.99 -10.20 -16.81
N PHE A 167 5.03 -9.19 -15.93
CA PHE A 167 5.17 -7.77 -16.30
C PHE A 167 6.60 -7.25 -16.09
N ASP A 168 7.61 -8.14 -16.10
CA ASP A 168 9.03 -7.82 -15.99
C ASP A 168 9.39 -7.03 -14.72
N TYR A 169 8.74 -7.32 -13.59
CA TYR A 169 9.21 -6.89 -12.28
C TYR A 169 10.09 -7.97 -11.67
N GLU A 170 11.26 -7.59 -11.18
CA GLU A 170 12.12 -8.47 -10.40
C GLU A 170 11.71 -8.46 -8.93
N ILE A 171 11.31 -9.59 -8.40
CA ILE A 171 10.92 -9.71 -6.99
C ILE A 171 12.19 -9.82 -6.14
N LEU A 172 12.45 -8.81 -5.33
CA LEU A 172 13.59 -8.73 -4.43
C LEU A 172 13.25 -9.31 -3.05
N LEU A 173 11.98 -9.20 -2.62
CA LEU A 173 11.49 -9.72 -1.35
C LEU A 173 10.01 -10.10 -1.47
N ASN A 174 9.65 -11.27 -0.96
CA ASN A 174 8.26 -11.72 -0.88
C ASN A 174 7.99 -12.28 0.52
N ILE A 175 7.36 -11.47 1.37
CA ILE A 175 6.94 -11.87 2.72
C ILE A 175 5.47 -12.29 2.64
N ASN A 176 5.22 -13.56 2.79
CA ASN A 176 3.88 -14.14 2.67
C ASN A 176 2.95 -13.84 3.86
N LYS A 177 3.52 -13.61 5.04
CA LYS A 177 2.83 -13.28 6.29
C LYS A 177 3.56 -12.12 6.96
N PHE A 178 3.19 -10.88 6.65
CA PHE A 178 3.85 -9.70 7.19
C PHE A 178 3.10 -9.12 8.37
N LEU A 179 1.98 -8.47 8.15
CA LEU A 179 1.20 -7.85 9.21
C LEU A 179 -0.07 -8.63 9.54
N PRO A 180 -0.57 -8.59 10.78
CA PRO A 180 -1.92 -9.03 11.10
C PRO A 180 -2.95 -8.25 10.29
N PHE A 181 -4.09 -8.87 9.99
CA PHE A 181 -5.22 -8.17 9.40
C PHE A 181 -6.08 -7.59 10.54
N THR A 182 -5.90 -6.29 10.81
CA THR A 182 -6.32 -5.66 12.06
C THR A 182 -7.80 -5.30 12.15
N VAL A 183 -8.54 -5.29 11.03
CA VAL A 183 -9.98 -4.95 11.05
C VAL A 183 -10.79 -5.96 11.85
N GLU A 184 -10.33 -7.21 11.93
CA GLU A 184 -10.97 -8.29 12.68
C GLU A 184 -10.13 -8.82 13.85
N SER A 185 -8.88 -8.36 14.00
CA SER A 185 -8.04 -8.90 15.06
C SER A 185 -8.37 -8.26 16.40
N ARG A 186 -8.62 -9.08 17.42
CA ARG A 186 -8.69 -8.66 18.82
C ARG A 186 -7.32 -8.31 19.41
N LEU A 187 -6.26 -8.29 18.58
CA LEU A 187 -4.92 -7.96 19.02
C LEU A 187 -4.82 -6.47 19.37
N PRO A 188 -4.21 -6.14 20.50
CA PRO A 188 -4.03 -4.75 20.89
C PRO A 188 -3.11 -4.04 19.91
N THR A 189 -3.64 -3.00 19.26
CA THR A 189 -2.90 -2.19 18.29
C THR A 189 -2.24 -0.99 18.99
N HIS A 190 -1.09 -1.22 19.66
CA HIS A 190 -0.31 -0.15 20.27
C HIS A 190 1.02 0.05 19.52
N PRO A 191 1.49 1.30 19.28
CA PRO A 191 2.73 1.55 18.53
C PRO A 191 3.95 0.79 19.05
N PHE A 192 4.10 0.69 20.36
CA PHE A 192 5.18 -0.07 21.00
C PHE A 192 5.11 -1.58 20.68
N LEU A 193 3.91 -2.16 20.69
CA LEU A 193 3.73 -3.58 20.33
C LEU A 193 4.04 -3.82 18.85
N VAL A 194 3.69 -2.88 17.98
CA VAL A 194 4.05 -2.94 16.55
C VAL A 194 5.57 -2.87 16.38
N TYR A 195 6.25 -2.00 17.14
CA TYR A 195 7.71 -1.93 17.13
C TYR A 195 8.35 -3.26 17.53
N ILE A 196 7.90 -3.89 18.62
CA ILE A 196 8.38 -5.21 19.05
C ILE A 196 8.08 -6.26 18.00
N TYR A 197 6.85 -6.27 17.45
CA TYR A 197 6.42 -7.18 16.40
C TYR A 197 7.38 -7.14 15.19
N LEU A 198 7.76 -5.94 14.75
CA LEU A 198 8.69 -5.77 13.62
C LEU A 198 10.10 -6.32 13.89
N LYS A 199 10.51 -6.40 15.17
CA LYS A 199 11.82 -6.94 15.57
C LYS A 199 11.86 -8.46 15.64
N ILE A 200 10.70 -9.13 15.62
CA ILE A 200 10.60 -10.59 15.81
C ILE A 200 9.92 -11.24 14.59
N PRO A 201 10.62 -11.44 13.46
CA PRO A 201 10.03 -11.99 12.23
C PRO A 201 9.38 -13.37 12.41
N PHE A 202 9.77 -14.14 13.40
CA PHE A 202 9.13 -15.41 13.72
C PHE A 202 7.65 -15.24 14.07
N VAL A 203 7.29 -14.16 14.78
CA VAL A 203 5.90 -13.84 15.14
C VAL A 203 5.05 -13.51 13.89
N TRP A 204 5.67 -13.00 12.83
CA TRP A 204 4.97 -12.75 11.58
C TRP A 204 4.38 -14.03 10.99
N LYS A 205 5.12 -15.15 11.07
CA LYS A 205 4.65 -16.47 10.58
C LYS A 205 3.40 -16.95 11.32
N LEU A 206 3.22 -16.54 12.58
CA LEU A 206 2.06 -16.92 13.40
C LEU A 206 0.88 -15.98 13.20
N LEU A 207 1.10 -14.68 13.25
CA LEU A 207 0.06 -13.66 13.32
C LEU A 207 -0.20 -12.94 12.00
N GLY A 208 0.77 -12.94 11.08
CA GLY A 208 0.67 -12.25 9.80
C GLY A 208 -0.38 -12.87 8.88
N LYS A 209 -1.22 -12.04 8.31
CA LYS A 209 -2.25 -12.39 7.32
C LYS A 209 -2.19 -11.52 6.06
N GLN A 210 -1.40 -10.47 6.09
CA GLN A 210 -1.09 -9.63 4.93
C GLN A 210 0.24 -10.06 4.32
N PHE A 211 0.37 -9.95 3.00
CA PHE A 211 1.65 -10.09 2.32
C PHE A 211 2.36 -8.74 2.23
N PHE A 212 3.67 -8.78 2.02
CA PHE A 212 4.46 -7.65 1.54
C PHE A 212 5.38 -8.13 0.41
N ILE A 213 5.30 -7.49 -0.75
CA ILE A 213 6.17 -7.74 -1.90
C ILE A 213 6.94 -6.46 -2.20
N PHE A 214 8.24 -6.61 -2.33
CA PHE A 214 9.15 -5.58 -2.78
C PHE A 214 9.77 -6.04 -4.10
N SER A 215 9.59 -5.24 -5.13
CA SER A 215 10.05 -5.56 -6.48
C SER A 215 10.67 -4.34 -7.15
N LYS A 216 11.43 -4.61 -8.21
CA LYS A 216 12.14 -3.63 -9.02
C LYS A 216 11.63 -3.71 -10.45
N ASN A 217 11.40 -2.55 -11.07
CA ASN A 217 11.07 -2.45 -12.49
C ASN A 217 12.30 -2.84 -13.32
N LYS A 218 12.20 -3.94 -14.10
CA LYS A 218 13.23 -4.26 -15.10
C LYS A 218 13.05 -3.41 -16.33
N LYS A 219 14.16 -3.05 -16.94
CA LYS A 219 14.19 -2.41 -18.27
C LYS A 219 13.52 -3.27 -19.33
#